data_b7f53ec26b5620bbf01e0a5f9322fa97
#
_entry.id   b7f53ec26b5620bbf01e0a5f9322fa97
#
_cell.length_a   1.000
_cell.length_b   1.000
_cell.length_c   1.000
_cell.angle_alpha   90.00
_cell.angle_beta   90.00
_cell.angle_gamma   90.00
#
_symmetry.space_group_name_H-M   'P 1'
#
loop_
_entity.id
_entity.type
_entity.pdbx_description
1 polymer ?
#
loop_
_entity_poly.entity_id
_entity_poly.type
_entity_poly.pdbx_seq_one_letter_code
_entity_poly.pdbx_strand_id
1 'polypeptide(L)'
;HWIARDIFTYIRIAQGSRERKDFLKIINRPKRYIGRESLEELSVAFDVWMEYYKEQPWIAERIDRLEYDIRMLSMMKPYAAVNYIRGGIGYDDYCREYAKYRHIREEELLEVLDELQESAKEYQSYEAWFLHMEEYKEELERQAKEQKQQPDGVTLATLHSAKGLEYDIVYLVDVNEGIMPYKKAVLEQDIEEERRMFYVGMTRARHRLSISSVQEYNCLLYTSDA
;
A
#
# COMPACT_ATOMS: atom_id res chain seq x y z
N HIS A 1 4.78 -0.59 -1.74
CA HIS A 1 3.91 -1.12 -0.69
C HIS A 1 3.70 -2.64 -0.87
N TRP A 2 3.44 -3.40 0.22
CA TRP A 2 3.25 -4.86 0.15
C TRP A 2 2.03 -5.27 -0.67
N ILE A 3 0.94 -4.51 -0.61
CA ILE A 3 -0.28 -4.71 -1.42
C ILE A 3 0.07 -4.69 -2.91
N ALA A 4 0.79 -3.68 -3.37
CA ALA A 4 1.20 -3.59 -4.77
C ALA A 4 2.02 -4.81 -5.21
N ARG A 5 2.92 -5.30 -4.34
CA ARG A 5 3.69 -6.51 -4.61
C ARG A 5 2.82 -7.76 -4.75
N ASP A 6 1.76 -7.87 -3.97
CA ASP A 6 0.82 -8.99 -4.06
C ASP A 6 0.03 -8.92 -5.37
N ILE A 7 -0.52 -7.74 -5.71
CA ILE A 7 -1.26 -7.51 -6.97
C ILE A 7 -0.38 -7.85 -8.18
N PHE A 8 0.85 -7.31 -8.23
CA PHE A 8 1.80 -7.64 -9.31
C PHE A 8 2.20 -9.12 -9.33
N THR A 9 2.20 -9.78 -8.19
CA THR A 9 2.47 -11.22 -8.13
C THR A 9 1.33 -12.04 -8.73
N TYR A 10 0.07 -11.70 -8.43
CA TYR A 10 -1.09 -12.30 -9.09
C TYR A 10 -1.00 -12.18 -10.61
N ILE A 11 -0.67 -11.00 -11.10
CA ILE A 11 -0.56 -10.74 -12.53
C ILE A 11 0.61 -11.49 -13.16
N ARG A 12 1.79 -11.55 -12.52
CA ARG A 12 2.91 -12.36 -13.03
C ARG A 12 2.57 -13.84 -13.14
N ILE A 13 1.86 -14.39 -12.17
CA ILE A 13 1.38 -15.78 -12.25
C ILE A 13 0.38 -15.93 -13.39
N ALA A 14 -0.51 -14.97 -13.59
CA ALA A 14 -1.45 -14.94 -14.72
C ALA A 14 -0.74 -14.84 -16.09
N GLN A 15 0.40 -14.15 -16.16
CA GLN A 15 1.27 -14.08 -17.33
C GLN A 15 2.14 -15.31 -17.53
N GLY A 16 1.98 -16.35 -16.71
CA GLY A 16 2.64 -17.65 -16.89
C GLY A 16 3.78 -17.96 -15.92
N SER A 17 4.07 -17.09 -14.93
CA SER A 17 5.00 -17.48 -13.86
C SER A 17 4.49 -18.72 -13.15
N ARG A 18 5.39 -19.68 -12.97
CA ARG A 18 5.13 -20.89 -12.17
C ARG A 18 6.13 -21.02 -11.01
N GLU A 19 6.86 -19.94 -10.73
CA GLU A 19 7.87 -19.97 -9.68
C GLU A 19 7.24 -20.09 -8.29
N ARG A 20 7.70 -21.05 -7.52
CA ARG A 20 7.30 -21.27 -6.13
C ARG A 20 7.29 -19.99 -5.28
N LYS A 21 8.30 -19.14 -5.45
CA LYS A 21 8.42 -17.89 -4.69
C LYS A 21 7.25 -16.93 -4.92
N ASP A 22 6.64 -16.96 -6.10
CA ASP A 22 5.50 -16.09 -6.40
C ASP A 22 4.22 -16.66 -5.77
N PHE A 23 3.98 -17.95 -5.87
CA PHE A 23 2.85 -18.58 -5.19
C PHE A 23 2.90 -18.41 -3.68
N LEU A 24 4.06 -18.56 -3.05
CA LEU A 24 4.23 -18.36 -1.60
C LEU A 24 3.87 -16.96 -1.11
N LYS A 25 3.87 -15.94 -1.99
CA LYS A 25 3.46 -14.57 -1.62
C LYS A 25 1.95 -14.44 -1.53
N ILE A 26 1.21 -15.12 -2.42
CA ILE A 26 -0.24 -14.93 -2.56
C ILE A 26 -1.08 -16.11 -2.07
N ILE A 27 -0.47 -17.25 -1.77
CA ILE A 27 -1.15 -18.52 -1.44
C ILE A 27 -2.25 -18.36 -0.39
N ASN A 28 -2.04 -17.50 0.63
CA ASN A 28 -3.01 -17.19 1.68
C ASN A 28 -3.34 -15.68 1.76
N ARG A 29 -3.41 -15.02 0.62
CA ARG A 29 -3.77 -13.61 0.51
C ARG A 29 -4.76 -13.39 -0.65
N PRO A 30 -6.08 -13.60 -0.44
CA PRO A 30 -6.81 -13.92 0.80
C PRO A 30 -6.51 -15.31 1.39
N LYS A 31 -7.00 -15.51 2.63
CA LYS A 31 -6.82 -16.76 3.36
C LYS A 31 -7.43 -17.96 2.63
N ARG A 32 -6.57 -18.95 2.31
CA ARG A 32 -6.98 -20.23 1.72
C ARG A 32 -6.61 -21.43 2.60
N TYR A 33 -5.88 -21.20 3.69
CA TYR A 33 -5.40 -22.22 4.62
C TYR A 33 -4.54 -23.30 3.94
N ILE A 34 -3.81 -22.92 2.93
CA ILE A 34 -2.90 -23.81 2.21
C ILE A 34 -1.54 -23.75 2.88
N GLY A 35 -1.00 -24.91 3.24
CA GLY A 35 0.31 -25.03 3.86
C GLY A 35 1.44 -24.74 2.88
N ARG A 36 2.50 -24.10 3.34
CA ARG A 36 3.67 -23.75 2.50
C ARG A 36 4.47 -24.99 2.09
N GLU A 37 4.40 -26.05 2.89
CA GLU A 37 5.00 -27.35 2.67
C GLU A 37 4.44 -28.07 1.46
N SER A 38 3.21 -27.79 1.04
CA SER A 38 2.59 -28.37 -0.14
C SER A 38 3.21 -27.94 -1.47
N LEU A 39 4.04 -26.90 -1.44
CA LEU A 39 4.81 -26.42 -2.58
C LEU A 39 6.28 -26.83 -2.41
N GLU A 40 6.62 -28.07 -2.71
CA GLU A 40 7.98 -28.61 -2.59
C GLU A 40 8.85 -28.22 -3.78
N GLU A 41 8.30 -28.30 -4.98
CA GLU A 41 8.99 -28.03 -6.23
C GLU A 41 9.22 -26.54 -6.48
N LEU A 42 10.31 -26.20 -7.18
CA LEU A 42 10.60 -24.81 -7.59
C LEU A 42 9.59 -24.25 -8.60
N SER A 43 8.95 -25.13 -9.36
CA SER A 43 7.89 -24.81 -10.31
C SER A 43 6.58 -25.43 -9.87
N VAL A 44 5.51 -24.65 -9.83
CA VAL A 44 4.19 -25.05 -9.36
C VAL A 44 3.35 -25.59 -10.52
N ALA A 45 2.89 -26.83 -10.39
CA ALA A 45 1.89 -27.45 -11.26
C ALA A 45 0.60 -27.66 -10.45
N PHE A 46 -0.52 -27.12 -10.91
CA PHE A 46 -1.78 -27.11 -10.15
C PHE A 46 -2.35 -28.53 -9.95
N ASP A 47 -2.23 -29.40 -10.94
CA ASP A 47 -2.66 -30.80 -10.87
C ASP A 47 -1.88 -31.58 -9.79
N VAL A 48 -0.56 -31.41 -9.73
CA VAL A 48 0.28 -32.01 -8.69
C VAL A 48 -0.07 -31.44 -7.33
N TRP A 49 -0.33 -30.14 -7.27
CA TRP A 49 -0.67 -29.45 -6.02
C TRP A 49 -2.04 -29.87 -5.49
N MET A 50 -3.03 -30.07 -6.35
CA MET A 50 -4.34 -30.61 -5.97
C MET A 50 -4.25 -32.06 -5.51
N GLU A 51 -3.42 -32.91 -6.16
CA GLU A 51 -3.19 -34.31 -5.76
C GLU A 51 -2.56 -34.39 -4.37
N TYR A 52 -1.67 -33.47 -3.99
CA TYR A 52 -1.12 -33.38 -2.63
C TYR A 52 -2.23 -33.29 -1.57
N TYR A 53 -3.33 -32.59 -1.88
CA TYR A 53 -4.46 -32.42 -0.98
C TYR A 53 -5.67 -33.32 -1.27
N LYS A 54 -5.48 -34.43 -1.95
CA LYS A 54 -6.59 -35.38 -2.27
C LYS A 54 -7.38 -35.84 -1.06
N GLU A 55 -6.74 -35.98 0.09
CA GLU A 55 -7.38 -36.37 1.37
C GLU A 55 -8.07 -35.16 2.07
N GLN A 56 -7.92 -33.93 1.52
CA GLN A 56 -8.50 -32.70 2.03
C GLN A 56 -9.20 -31.96 0.90
N PRO A 57 -10.35 -32.44 0.40
CA PRO A 57 -11.01 -31.90 -0.80
C PRO A 57 -11.32 -30.41 -0.72
N TRP A 58 -11.61 -29.88 0.46
CA TRP A 58 -11.89 -28.46 0.68
C TRP A 58 -10.67 -27.56 0.43
N ILE A 59 -9.42 -28.06 0.56
CA ILE A 59 -8.21 -27.32 0.15
C ILE A 59 -8.01 -27.46 -1.36
N ALA A 60 -8.17 -28.66 -1.91
CA ALA A 60 -8.06 -28.89 -3.35
C ALA A 60 -9.03 -27.98 -4.13
N GLU A 61 -10.27 -27.79 -3.66
CA GLU A 61 -11.24 -26.88 -4.24
C GLU A 61 -10.76 -25.41 -4.24
N ARG A 62 -10.06 -24.97 -3.18
CA ARG A 62 -9.47 -23.63 -3.12
C ARG A 62 -8.30 -23.44 -4.05
N ILE A 63 -7.54 -24.50 -4.31
CA ILE A 63 -6.46 -24.51 -5.30
C ILE A 63 -7.05 -24.44 -6.71
N ASP A 64 -8.07 -25.24 -7.01
CA ASP A 64 -8.81 -25.19 -8.26
C ASP A 64 -9.40 -23.79 -8.52
N ARG A 65 -10.01 -23.20 -7.47
CA ARG A 65 -10.51 -21.82 -7.55
C ARG A 65 -9.39 -20.82 -7.85
N LEU A 66 -8.23 -20.96 -7.21
CA LEU A 66 -7.07 -20.10 -7.49
C LEU A 66 -6.59 -20.28 -8.93
N GLU A 67 -6.54 -21.51 -9.45
CA GLU A 67 -6.20 -21.76 -10.85
C GLU A 67 -7.17 -21.08 -11.81
N TYR A 68 -8.46 -21.20 -11.53
CA TYR A 68 -9.51 -20.53 -12.29
C TYR A 68 -9.31 -18.99 -12.27
N ASP A 69 -9.09 -18.42 -11.08
CA ASP A 69 -8.88 -16.98 -10.92
C ASP A 69 -7.65 -16.49 -11.71
N ILE A 70 -6.53 -17.23 -11.67
CA ILE A 70 -5.32 -16.94 -12.44
C ILE A 70 -5.59 -16.98 -13.94
N ARG A 71 -6.37 -17.96 -14.41
CA ARG A 71 -6.76 -18.05 -15.82
C ARG A 71 -7.66 -16.89 -16.25
N MET A 72 -8.60 -16.49 -15.40
CA MET A 72 -9.42 -15.30 -15.65
C MET A 72 -8.58 -14.03 -15.76
N LEU A 73 -7.62 -13.83 -14.84
CA LEU A 73 -6.71 -12.68 -14.86
C LEU A 73 -5.89 -12.61 -16.15
N SER A 74 -5.45 -13.76 -16.71
CA SER A 74 -4.65 -13.78 -17.95
C SER A 74 -5.39 -13.23 -19.17
N MET A 75 -6.73 -13.20 -19.13
CA MET A 75 -7.57 -12.69 -20.21
C MET A 75 -8.02 -11.23 -20.01
N MET A 76 -7.69 -10.63 -18.88
CA MET A 76 -8.16 -9.28 -18.52
C MET A 76 -7.11 -8.22 -18.84
N LYS A 77 -7.58 -7.00 -19.10
CA LYS A 77 -6.74 -5.80 -19.12
C LYS A 77 -6.36 -5.37 -17.70
N PRO A 78 -5.27 -4.60 -17.51
CA PRO A 78 -4.77 -4.26 -16.18
C PRO A 78 -5.83 -3.73 -15.21
N TYR A 79 -6.61 -2.74 -15.61
CA TYR A 79 -7.67 -2.17 -14.75
C TYR A 79 -8.71 -3.21 -14.32
N ALA A 80 -9.19 -4.02 -15.27
CA ALA A 80 -10.17 -5.07 -14.99
C ALA A 80 -9.60 -6.17 -14.09
N ALA A 81 -8.32 -6.49 -14.27
CA ALA A 81 -7.63 -7.48 -13.45
C ALA A 81 -7.49 -7.00 -12.00
N VAL A 82 -7.08 -5.75 -11.77
CA VAL A 82 -7.03 -5.19 -10.40
C VAL A 82 -8.42 -5.22 -9.78
N ASN A 83 -9.46 -4.78 -10.51
CA ASN A 83 -10.83 -4.85 -10.02
C ASN A 83 -11.27 -6.27 -9.67
N TYR A 84 -10.90 -7.26 -10.50
CA TYR A 84 -11.21 -8.67 -10.25
C TYR A 84 -10.45 -9.22 -9.02
N ILE A 85 -9.19 -8.85 -8.82
CA ILE A 85 -8.43 -9.23 -7.62
C ILE A 85 -9.10 -8.66 -6.38
N ARG A 86 -9.53 -7.40 -6.43
CA ARG A 86 -10.20 -6.70 -5.31
C ARG A 86 -11.50 -7.38 -4.92
N GLY A 87 -12.44 -7.50 -5.85
CA GLY A 87 -13.78 -8.00 -5.58
C GLY A 87 -13.97 -9.48 -5.86
N GLY A 88 -13.52 -9.99 -7.02
CA GLY A 88 -13.74 -11.38 -7.44
C GLY A 88 -12.92 -12.39 -6.63
N ILE A 89 -11.66 -12.08 -6.35
CA ILE A 89 -10.79 -12.88 -5.48
C ILE A 89 -11.04 -12.56 -3.99
N GLY A 90 -11.57 -11.37 -3.67
CA GLY A 90 -11.87 -10.95 -2.31
C GLY A 90 -10.67 -10.31 -1.59
N TYR A 91 -9.79 -9.63 -2.33
CA TYR A 91 -8.59 -9.03 -1.75
C TYR A 91 -8.93 -7.78 -0.89
N ASP A 92 -9.99 -7.04 -1.20
CA ASP A 92 -10.48 -5.92 -0.38
C ASP A 92 -10.92 -6.41 1.01
N ASP A 93 -11.65 -7.54 1.08
CA ASP A 93 -12.05 -8.13 2.36
C ASP A 93 -10.86 -8.63 3.16
N TYR A 94 -9.86 -9.20 2.48
CA TYR A 94 -8.59 -9.57 3.11
C TYR A 94 -7.89 -8.34 3.72
N CYS A 95 -7.86 -7.20 3.02
CA CYS A 95 -7.28 -5.95 3.53
C CYS A 95 -8.05 -5.44 4.76
N ARG A 96 -9.40 -5.51 4.76
CA ARG A 96 -10.23 -5.13 5.91
C ARG A 96 -9.96 -6.02 7.12
N GLU A 97 -9.90 -7.35 6.92
CA GLU A 97 -9.57 -8.29 7.99
C GLU A 97 -8.15 -8.04 8.54
N TYR A 98 -7.19 -7.79 7.67
CA TYR A 98 -5.82 -7.48 8.04
C TYR A 98 -5.74 -6.17 8.84
N ALA A 99 -6.42 -5.12 8.40
CA ALA A 99 -6.47 -3.83 9.08
C ALA A 99 -7.04 -3.99 10.51
N LYS A 100 -8.15 -4.72 10.64
CA LYS A 100 -8.77 -5.03 11.92
C LYS A 100 -7.83 -5.80 12.86
N TYR A 101 -7.13 -6.81 12.33
CA TYR A 101 -6.17 -7.60 13.11
C TYR A 101 -4.98 -6.77 13.56
N ARG A 102 -4.49 -5.85 12.71
CA ARG A 102 -3.32 -5.00 12.99
C ARG A 102 -3.65 -3.70 13.69
N HIS A 103 -4.93 -3.42 13.94
CA HIS A 103 -5.42 -2.17 14.52
C HIS A 103 -4.97 -0.91 13.74
N ILE A 104 -4.99 -1.01 12.41
CA ILE A 104 -4.73 0.11 11.48
C ILE A 104 -6.02 0.48 10.75
N ARG A 105 -6.06 1.65 10.14
CA ARG A 105 -7.25 2.08 9.39
C ARG A 105 -7.34 1.31 8.08
N GLU A 106 -8.53 0.79 7.77
CA GLU A 106 -8.75 0.03 6.54
C GLU A 106 -8.65 0.92 5.31
N GLU A 107 -9.05 2.20 5.43
CA GLU A 107 -8.97 3.19 4.37
C GLU A 107 -7.55 3.33 3.84
N GLU A 108 -6.54 3.31 4.71
CA GLU A 108 -5.12 3.41 4.32
C GLU A 108 -4.68 2.28 3.38
N LEU A 109 -5.25 1.09 3.53
CA LEU A 109 -4.96 -0.06 2.67
C LEU A 109 -5.76 -0.03 1.38
N LEU A 110 -7.02 0.40 1.46
CA LEU A 110 -7.91 0.49 0.31
C LEU A 110 -7.47 1.63 -0.63
N GLU A 111 -7.00 2.76 -0.10
CA GLU A 111 -6.42 3.86 -0.89
C GLU A 111 -5.27 3.37 -1.78
N VAL A 112 -4.39 2.50 -1.27
CA VAL A 112 -3.30 1.91 -2.08
C VAL A 112 -3.86 1.08 -3.24
N LEU A 113 -4.97 0.37 -3.02
CA LEU A 113 -5.64 -0.40 -4.09
C LEU A 113 -6.33 0.51 -5.09
N ASP A 114 -6.94 1.61 -4.62
CA ASP A 114 -7.57 2.61 -5.49
C ASP A 114 -6.54 3.29 -6.40
N GLU A 115 -5.41 3.72 -5.84
CA GLU A 115 -4.31 4.30 -6.60
C GLU A 115 -3.73 3.33 -7.63
N LEU A 116 -3.54 2.05 -7.24
CA LEU A 116 -3.06 1.01 -8.14
C LEU A 116 -4.04 0.76 -9.29
N GLN A 117 -5.33 0.68 -8.97
CA GLN A 117 -6.38 0.47 -9.97
C GLN A 117 -6.48 1.65 -10.94
N GLU A 118 -6.42 2.88 -10.42
CA GLU A 118 -6.46 4.09 -11.27
C GLU A 118 -5.21 4.17 -12.16
N SER A 119 -4.02 3.85 -11.63
CA SER A 119 -2.78 3.80 -12.43
C SER A 119 -2.84 2.81 -13.59
N ALA A 120 -3.65 1.75 -13.46
CA ALA A 120 -3.80 0.72 -14.49
C ALA A 120 -4.78 1.10 -15.63
N LYS A 121 -5.56 2.17 -15.46
CA LYS A 121 -6.72 2.52 -16.29
C LYS A 121 -6.37 2.82 -17.74
N GLU A 122 -5.24 3.46 -17.97
CA GLU A 122 -4.81 3.89 -19.31
C GLU A 122 -4.12 2.78 -20.11
N TYR A 123 -3.78 1.66 -19.47
CA TYR A 123 -2.97 0.61 -20.09
C TYR A 123 -3.81 -0.53 -20.64
N GLN A 124 -3.44 -0.98 -21.85
CA GLN A 124 -4.12 -2.08 -22.53
C GLN A 124 -3.41 -3.42 -22.34
N SER A 125 -2.16 -3.42 -21.85
CA SER A 125 -1.38 -4.63 -21.56
C SER A 125 -0.64 -4.52 -20.23
N TYR A 126 -0.34 -5.66 -19.62
CA TYR A 126 0.41 -5.73 -18.36
C TYR A 126 1.86 -5.23 -18.52
N GLU A 127 2.48 -5.54 -19.66
CA GLU A 127 3.85 -5.14 -19.96
C GLU A 127 3.98 -3.62 -19.98
N ALA A 128 3.05 -2.92 -20.66
CA ALA A 128 3.06 -1.47 -20.72
C ALA A 128 2.83 -0.83 -19.34
N TRP A 129 1.92 -1.40 -18.53
CA TRP A 129 1.68 -0.91 -17.19
C TRP A 129 2.87 -1.16 -16.26
N PHE A 130 3.48 -2.33 -16.30
CA PHE A 130 4.65 -2.65 -15.50
C PHE A 130 5.86 -1.78 -15.85
N LEU A 131 6.09 -1.55 -17.16
CA LEU A 131 7.15 -0.66 -17.60
C LEU A 131 6.98 0.75 -17.00
N HIS A 132 5.76 1.31 -17.09
CA HIS A 132 5.47 2.61 -16.49
C HIS A 132 5.72 2.63 -14.97
N MET A 133 5.33 1.57 -14.26
CA MET A 133 5.56 1.49 -12.81
C MET A 133 7.05 1.38 -12.44
N GLU A 134 7.86 0.74 -13.28
CA GLU A 134 9.32 0.70 -13.11
C GLU A 134 9.93 2.07 -13.39
N GLU A 135 9.57 2.72 -14.49
CA GLU A 135 10.04 4.07 -14.83
C GLU A 135 9.69 5.08 -13.72
N TYR A 136 8.46 5.03 -13.23
CA TYR A 136 8.02 5.88 -12.11
C TYR A 136 8.85 5.65 -10.84
N LYS A 137 9.13 4.39 -10.51
CA LYS A 137 9.97 4.04 -9.38
C LYS A 137 11.41 4.56 -9.54
N GLU A 138 12.01 4.38 -10.72
CA GLU A 138 13.36 4.86 -11.02
C GLU A 138 13.44 6.38 -10.94
N GLU A 139 12.41 7.08 -11.43
CA GLU A 139 12.31 8.52 -11.33
C GLU A 139 12.26 8.99 -9.88
N LEU A 140 11.45 8.36 -9.02
CA LEU A 140 11.41 8.65 -7.59
C LEU A 140 12.75 8.41 -6.90
N GLU A 141 13.43 7.31 -7.25
CA GLU A 141 14.75 7.00 -6.71
C GLU A 141 15.81 8.01 -7.18
N ARG A 142 15.71 8.49 -8.43
CA ARG A 142 16.58 9.54 -8.97
C ARG A 142 16.37 10.86 -8.23
N GLN A 143 15.12 11.29 -8.11
CA GLN A 143 14.76 12.51 -7.38
C GLN A 143 15.23 12.47 -5.91
N ALA A 144 15.07 11.33 -5.25
CA ALA A 144 15.54 11.15 -3.87
C ALA A 144 17.08 11.21 -3.74
N LYS A 145 17.82 10.83 -4.78
CA LYS A 145 19.30 10.95 -4.82
C LYS A 145 19.73 12.38 -5.12
N GLU A 146 19.07 13.05 -6.05
CA GLU A 146 19.35 14.44 -6.43
C GLU A 146 19.06 15.42 -5.27
N GLN A 147 17.96 15.20 -4.53
CA GLN A 147 17.62 15.99 -3.34
C GLN A 147 18.68 15.89 -2.23
N LYS A 148 19.44 14.80 -2.17
CA LYS A 148 20.58 14.69 -1.22
C LYS A 148 21.82 15.51 -1.62
N GLN A 149 21.88 15.98 -2.86
CA GLN A 149 23.06 16.65 -3.39
C GLN A 149 22.97 18.17 -3.49
N GLN A 150 21.78 18.75 -3.51
CA GLN A 150 21.61 20.22 -3.49
C GLN A 150 20.28 20.65 -2.85
N PRO A 151 20.33 21.45 -1.77
CA PRO A 151 19.13 22.06 -1.18
C PRO A 151 18.86 23.44 -1.77
N ASP A 152 18.63 23.54 -3.08
CA ASP A 152 18.15 24.77 -3.68
C ASP A 152 16.64 24.64 -3.92
N GLY A 153 15.88 24.57 -2.84
CA GLY A 153 14.44 24.39 -2.88
C GLY A 153 13.79 24.35 -1.51
N VAL A 154 12.48 24.10 -1.49
CA VAL A 154 11.72 23.93 -0.26
C VAL A 154 11.88 22.50 0.24
N THR A 155 12.38 22.33 1.44
CA THR A 155 12.50 21.01 2.10
C THR A 155 11.17 20.68 2.79
N LEU A 156 10.56 19.58 2.41
CA LEU A 156 9.45 18.98 3.16
C LEU A 156 9.99 17.95 4.14
N ALA A 157 9.65 18.11 5.41
CA ALA A 157 10.13 17.23 6.47
C ALA A 157 9.06 17.01 7.53
N THR A 158 9.04 15.82 8.15
CA THR A 158 8.28 15.64 9.38
C THR A 158 9.02 16.28 10.56
N LEU A 159 8.30 16.62 11.63
CA LEU A 159 8.91 17.18 12.84
C LEU A 159 10.01 16.27 13.41
N HIS A 160 9.80 14.94 13.35
CA HIS A 160 10.80 13.97 13.78
C HIS A 160 12.06 13.99 12.92
N SER A 161 11.91 14.05 11.61
CA SER A 161 13.05 14.09 10.68
C SER A 161 13.80 15.42 10.69
N ALA A 162 13.14 16.51 11.11
CA ALA A 162 13.75 17.83 11.26
C ALA A 162 14.57 18.00 12.55
N LYS A 163 14.55 17.02 13.46
CA LYS A 163 15.32 17.08 14.70
C LYS A 163 16.82 17.17 14.42
N GLY A 164 17.46 18.21 14.94
CA GLY A 164 18.91 18.47 14.73
C GLY A 164 19.23 19.24 13.46
N LEU A 165 18.26 19.51 12.58
CA LEU A 165 18.40 20.39 11.42
C LEU A 165 17.98 21.81 11.77
N GLU A 166 18.41 22.79 10.98
CA GLU A 166 18.01 24.20 11.10
C GLU A 166 17.79 24.78 9.71
N TYR A 167 16.81 25.69 9.60
CA TYR A 167 16.42 26.33 8.35
C TYR A 167 16.24 27.84 8.57
N ASP A 168 16.51 28.63 7.58
CA ASP A 168 16.34 30.09 7.68
C ASP A 168 14.87 30.46 7.86
N ILE A 169 13.99 29.78 7.14
CA ILE A 169 12.54 29.99 7.17
C ILE A 169 11.86 28.66 7.38
N VAL A 170 10.94 28.57 8.33
CA VAL A 170 10.14 27.37 8.60
C VAL A 170 8.65 27.70 8.51
N TYR A 171 7.92 26.84 7.82
CA TYR A 171 6.46 26.81 7.79
C TYR A 171 5.98 25.54 8.50
N LEU A 172 5.32 25.69 9.64
CA LEU A 172 4.59 24.59 10.27
C LEU A 172 3.16 24.62 9.76
N VAL A 173 2.83 23.66 8.92
CA VAL A 173 1.50 23.53 8.29
C VAL A 173 0.62 22.59 9.05
N ASP A 174 -0.71 22.73 8.88
CA ASP A 174 -1.72 21.82 9.46
C ASP A 174 -1.64 21.70 11.00
N VAL A 175 -1.35 22.81 11.69
CA VAL A 175 -1.37 22.84 13.15
C VAL A 175 -2.82 22.93 13.62
N ASN A 176 -3.50 21.78 13.56
CA ASN A 176 -4.92 21.64 13.88
C ASN A 176 -5.13 20.50 14.86
N GLU A 177 -6.13 20.65 15.70
CA GLU A 177 -6.52 19.57 16.61
C GLU A 177 -6.79 18.26 15.87
N GLY A 178 -6.23 17.18 16.38
CA GLY A 178 -6.27 15.86 15.72
C GLY A 178 -5.10 15.58 14.78
N ILE A 179 -4.38 16.60 14.32
CA ILE A 179 -3.12 16.48 13.58
C ILE A 179 -1.96 16.86 14.50
N MET A 180 -2.02 18.01 15.12
CA MET A 180 -1.08 18.46 16.13
C MET A 180 -1.81 19.29 17.22
N PRO A 181 -2.05 18.70 18.40
CA PRO A 181 -1.67 17.34 18.82
C PRO A 181 -2.40 16.23 18.07
N TYR A 182 -1.75 15.05 17.94
CA TYR A 182 -2.31 13.92 17.24
C TYR A 182 -3.54 13.37 17.97
N LYS A 183 -4.62 13.06 17.22
CA LYS A 183 -5.91 12.63 17.80
C LYS A 183 -5.88 11.41 18.73
N LYS A 184 -4.80 10.60 18.67
CA LYS A 184 -4.61 9.45 19.58
C LYS A 184 -3.78 9.80 20.81
N ALA A 185 -3.23 11.01 20.91
CA ALA A 185 -2.56 11.50 22.09
C ALA A 185 -3.62 11.88 23.14
N VAL A 186 -4.10 10.91 23.91
CA VAL A 186 -5.18 11.07 24.89
C VAL A 186 -4.62 11.17 26.31
N LEU A 187 -3.51 10.50 26.59
CA LEU A 187 -2.86 10.55 27.91
C LEU A 187 -2.06 11.85 28.04
N GLU A 188 -1.97 12.37 29.25
CA GLU A 188 -1.22 13.60 29.52
C GLU A 188 0.25 13.49 29.08
N GLN A 189 0.85 12.32 29.18
CA GLN A 189 2.21 12.04 28.71
C GLN A 189 2.33 12.16 27.18
N ASP A 190 1.35 11.66 26.45
CA ASP A 190 1.33 11.72 24.98
C ASP A 190 1.16 13.16 24.50
N ILE A 191 0.28 13.92 25.16
CA ILE A 191 0.08 15.36 24.88
C ILE A 191 1.35 16.15 25.16
N GLU A 192 2.08 15.82 26.23
CA GLU A 192 3.35 16.47 26.55
C GLU A 192 4.43 16.14 25.51
N GLU A 193 4.42 14.92 24.96
CA GLU A 193 5.34 14.53 23.89
C GLU A 193 5.03 15.26 22.58
N GLU A 194 3.75 15.38 22.20
CA GLU A 194 3.29 16.20 21.08
C GLU A 194 3.69 17.67 21.26
N ARG A 195 3.57 18.23 22.46
CA ARG A 195 4.02 19.59 22.79
C ARG A 195 5.52 19.75 22.60
N ARG A 196 6.33 18.78 23.03
CA ARG A 196 7.79 18.78 22.82
C ARG A 196 8.15 18.71 21.35
N MET A 197 7.42 17.87 20.57
CA MET A 197 7.60 17.79 19.12
C MET A 197 7.28 19.10 18.43
N PHE A 198 6.19 19.75 18.80
CA PHE A 198 5.83 21.07 18.29
C PHE A 198 6.90 22.12 18.60
N TYR A 199 7.39 22.15 19.85
CA TYR A 199 8.49 23.02 20.24
C TYR A 199 9.76 22.77 19.42
N VAL A 200 10.11 21.50 19.19
CA VAL A 200 11.22 21.14 18.30
C VAL A 200 11.03 21.74 16.91
N GLY A 201 9.84 21.62 16.32
CA GLY A 201 9.52 22.22 15.03
C GLY A 201 9.71 23.74 15.01
N MET A 202 9.20 24.43 16.02
CA MET A 202 9.37 25.88 16.14
C MET A 202 10.84 26.30 16.22
N THR A 203 11.66 25.56 16.96
CA THR A 203 13.09 25.86 17.15
C THR A 203 13.96 25.51 15.94
N ARG A 204 13.38 24.98 14.84
CA ARG A 204 14.12 24.77 13.58
C ARG A 204 14.32 26.05 12.79
N ALA A 205 13.53 27.10 13.07
CA ALA A 205 13.61 28.37 12.37
C ALA A 205 14.74 29.25 12.93
N ARG A 206 15.67 29.68 12.06
CA ARG A 206 16.71 30.64 12.40
C ARG A 206 16.21 32.10 12.35
N HIS A 207 15.42 32.42 11.33
CA HIS A 207 15.03 33.81 11.06
C HIS A 207 13.52 34.02 11.03
N ARG A 208 12.76 33.09 10.46
CA ARG A 208 11.31 33.25 10.31
C ARG A 208 10.56 31.93 10.55
N LEU A 209 9.54 32.01 11.39
CA LEU A 209 8.59 30.95 11.63
C LEU A 209 7.21 31.39 11.19
N SER A 210 6.53 30.59 10.41
CA SER A 210 5.11 30.73 10.07
C SER A 210 4.36 29.48 10.50
N ILE A 211 3.25 29.66 11.20
CA ILE A 211 2.40 28.56 11.66
C ILE A 211 1.04 28.76 11.01
N SER A 212 0.52 27.72 10.37
CA SER A 212 -0.80 27.76 9.76
C SER A 212 -1.74 26.74 10.38
N SER A 213 -2.97 27.16 10.57
CA SER A 213 -4.09 26.33 10.99
C SER A 213 -5.30 26.65 10.14
N VAL A 214 -6.22 25.71 9.94
CA VAL A 214 -7.50 25.95 9.29
C VAL A 214 -8.57 26.26 10.34
N GLN A 215 -9.45 27.20 10.05
CA GLN A 215 -10.57 27.53 10.94
C GLN A 215 -11.75 26.57 10.77
N GLU A 216 -11.93 26.03 9.56
CA GLU A 216 -12.98 25.08 9.24
C GLU A 216 -12.45 24.01 8.30
N TYR A 217 -12.67 22.74 8.66
CA TYR A 217 -12.50 21.60 7.74
C TYR A 217 -13.78 21.46 6.91
N ASN A 218 -13.77 21.92 5.66
CA ASN A 218 -14.74 21.46 4.69
C ASN A 218 -14.36 20.04 4.25
N CYS A 219 -14.79 19.04 5.03
CA CYS A 219 -14.80 17.67 4.58
C CYS A 219 -15.84 17.61 3.45
N LEU A 220 -15.38 17.49 2.21
CA LEU A 220 -16.24 17.06 1.12
C LEU A 220 -16.59 15.59 1.38
N LEU A 221 -17.53 15.37 2.30
CA LEU A 221 -18.26 14.13 2.36
C LEU A 221 -19.00 14.00 1.03
N TYR A 222 -18.57 13.08 0.19
CA TYR A 222 -19.43 12.57 -0.87
C TYR A 222 -20.63 11.95 -0.19
N THR A 223 -21.66 12.74 -0.03
CA THR A 223 -23.02 12.20 0.20
C THR A 223 -23.46 11.66 -1.15
N SER A 224 -23.29 10.37 -1.34
CA SER A 224 -24.04 9.66 -2.35
C SER A 224 -25.46 9.50 -1.83
N ASP A 225 -26.28 10.54 -2.01
CA ASP A 225 -27.71 10.44 -1.98
C ASP A 225 -28.19 10.38 -3.43
N ALA A 226 -28.53 9.17 -3.89
CA ALA A 226 -29.63 8.85 -4.80
C ALA A 226 -29.63 7.33 -5.08
#